data_0f48b95a1c2753284bb6d0b5c034b579
#
_entry.id   0f48b95a1c2753284bb6d0b5c034b579
#
_cell.length_a   1.000
_cell.length_b   1.000
_cell.length_c   1.000
_cell.angle_alpha   90.00
_cell.angle_beta   90.00
_cell.angle_gamma   90.00
#
_symmetry.space_group_name_H-M   'P 1'
#
loop_
_entity.id
_entity.type
_entity.pdbx_description
1 polymer ?
#
loop_
_entity_poly.entity_id
_entity_poly.type
_entity_poly.pdbx_seq_one_letter_code
_entity_poly.pdbx_strand_id
1 'polypeptide(L)'
;RQDYYNASHSPIDDFGKCFFTDWDIEDWKYAYMLIADCVQLYLNYGPVLTQEILWESKIEVEIGTDFVSWADIYFSNPSYLNQTISRKKLYELFLKEDGKRRTCVSSTAFKYKLAKYCNAKKIAFSTQISNGTELFSFSKV
;
A
#
# COMPACT_ATOMS: atom_id res chain seq x y z
N ARG A 1 -13.85 5.50 -5.13
CA ARG A 1 -14.55 6.80 -5.11
C ARG A 1 -14.08 7.76 -6.22
N GLN A 2 -13.03 7.45 -6.94
CA GLN A 2 -12.64 8.21 -8.14
C GLN A 2 -13.65 8.03 -9.29
N ASP A 3 -14.51 7.02 -9.22
CA ASP A 3 -15.50 6.71 -10.26
C ASP A 3 -16.82 7.46 -10.13
N TYR A 4 -17.05 8.15 -8.99
CA TYR A 4 -18.28 8.93 -8.79
C TYR A 4 -18.28 10.18 -9.66
N TYR A 5 -17.17 10.93 -9.68
CA TYR A 5 -16.99 12.04 -10.59
C TYR A 5 -16.25 11.59 -11.84
N ASN A 6 -16.85 11.79 -12.98
CA ASN A 6 -16.34 11.40 -14.29
C ASN A 6 -16.76 12.43 -15.36
N ALA A 7 -16.54 12.15 -16.63
CA ALA A 7 -16.88 13.08 -17.72
C ALA A 7 -18.38 13.44 -17.82
N SER A 8 -19.26 12.62 -17.25
CA SER A 8 -20.72 12.81 -17.28
C SER A 8 -21.31 13.29 -15.94
N HIS A 9 -20.54 13.28 -14.86
CA HIS A 9 -20.97 13.69 -13.53
C HIS A 9 -19.84 14.44 -12.80
N SER A 10 -20.02 15.73 -12.64
CA SER A 10 -19.03 16.63 -12.04
C SER A 10 -19.53 17.18 -10.69
N PRO A 11 -18.65 17.73 -9.84
CA PRO A 11 -19.06 18.39 -8.61
C PRO A 11 -20.09 19.52 -8.82
N ILE A 12 -20.12 20.15 -9.98
CA ILE A 12 -21.10 21.20 -10.30
C ILE A 12 -22.51 20.62 -10.36
N ASP A 13 -22.67 19.37 -10.82
CA ASP A 13 -23.97 18.71 -10.94
C ASP A 13 -24.57 18.44 -9.55
N ASP A 14 -23.74 18.18 -8.53
CA ASP A 14 -24.18 17.96 -7.16
C ASP A 14 -24.40 19.25 -6.37
N PHE A 15 -23.56 20.24 -6.56
CA PHE A 15 -23.53 21.45 -5.73
C PHE A 15 -24.08 22.69 -6.44
N GLY A 16 -24.31 22.62 -7.76
CA GLY A 16 -24.82 23.73 -8.56
C GLY A 16 -23.86 24.92 -8.70
N LYS A 17 -22.65 24.81 -8.16
CA LYS A 17 -21.63 25.86 -8.13
C LYS A 17 -20.24 25.26 -8.39
N CYS A 18 -19.37 26.00 -9.07
CA CYS A 18 -17.97 25.68 -9.14
C CYS A 18 -17.26 26.14 -7.87
N PHE A 19 -16.53 25.23 -7.22
CA PHE A 19 -15.80 25.56 -6.00
C PHE A 19 -14.80 26.70 -6.23
N PHE A 20 -14.78 27.64 -5.30
CA PHE A 20 -13.95 28.85 -5.25
C PHE A 20 -14.27 29.92 -6.30
N THR A 21 -14.77 29.54 -7.49
CA THR A 21 -15.03 30.47 -8.58
C THR A 21 -16.40 31.15 -8.43
N ASP A 22 -17.44 30.35 -8.10
CA ASP A 22 -18.82 30.80 -8.03
C ASP A 22 -19.30 31.01 -6.59
N TRP A 23 -18.37 30.97 -5.62
CA TRP A 23 -18.68 31.13 -4.22
C TRP A 23 -19.08 32.57 -3.88
N ASP A 24 -20.19 32.72 -3.17
CA ASP A 24 -20.59 33.97 -2.59
C ASP A 24 -19.98 34.17 -1.17
N ILE A 25 -20.33 35.28 -0.52
CA ILE A 25 -19.79 35.61 0.80
C ILE A 25 -20.15 34.56 1.87
N GLU A 26 -21.34 33.95 1.78
CA GLU A 26 -21.78 32.93 2.73
C GLU A 26 -20.98 31.60 2.50
N ASP A 27 -20.74 31.21 1.27
CA ASP A 27 -19.91 30.04 0.95
C ASP A 27 -18.49 30.19 1.52
N TRP A 28 -17.89 31.36 1.34
CA TRP A 28 -16.56 31.67 1.90
C TRP A 28 -16.56 31.64 3.42
N LYS A 29 -17.62 32.12 4.07
CA LYS A 29 -17.75 32.11 5.52
C LYS A 29 -17.79 30.66 6.05
N TYR A 30 -18.54 29.76 5.44
CA TYR A 30 -18.55 28.35 5.79
C TYR A 30 -17.19 27.68 5.57
N ALA A 31 -16.52 28.00 4.47
CA ALA A 31 -15.17 27.47 4.21
C ALA A 31 -14.16 27.92 5.28
N TYR A 32 -14.18 29.20 5.66
CA TYR A 32 -13.30 29.70 6.72
C TYR A 32 -13.63 29.10 8.10
N MET A 33 -14.91 28.87 8.40
CA MET A 33 -15.30 28.16 9.63
C MET A 33 -14.75 26.74 9.65
N LEU A 34 -14.90 25.99 8.56
CA LEU A 34 -14.35 24.64 8.43
C LEU A 34 -12.83 24.62 8.58
N ILE A 35 -12.14 25.55 7.94
CA ILE A 35 -10.68 25.69 8.06
C ILE A 35 -10.27 25.99 9.52
N ALA A 36 -11.01 26.90 10.20
CA ALA A 36 -10.74 27.23 11.59
C ALA A 36 -10.93 26.01 12.52
N ASP A 37 -11.99 25.23 12.31
CA ASP A 37 -12.24 23.99 13.04
C ASP A 37 -11.15 22.95 12.80
N CYS A 38 -10.68 22.79 11.55
CA CYS A 38 -9.56 21.91 11.23
C CYS A 38 -8.27 22.35 11.90
N VAL A 39 -7.98 23.66 11.93
CA VAL A 39 -6.81 24.21 12.63
C VAL A 39 -6.91 23.99 14.14
N GLN A 40 -8.10 24.19 14.72
CA GLN A 40 -8.32 23.91 16.14
C GLN A 40 -8.10 22.42 16.48
N LEU A 41 -8.62 21.52 15.66
CA LEU A 41 -8.40 20.09 15.81
C LEU A 41 -6.91 19.76 15.74
N TYR A 42 -6.20 20.31 14.76
CA TYR A 42 -4.76 20.13 14.61
C TYR A 42 -3.97 20.65 15.83
N LEU A 43 -4.33 21.82 16.34
CA LEU A 43 -3.64 22.41 17.51
C LEU A 43 -3.92 21.61 18.79
N ASN A 44 -5.11 21.02 18.94
CA ASN A 44 -5.48 20.26 20.12
C ASN A 44 -4.95 18.84 20.12
N TYR A 45 -4.89 18.19 18.95
CA TYR A 45 -4.61 16.75 18.82
C TYR A 45 -3.35 16.44 18.01
N GLY A 46 -2.77 17.44 17.34
CA GLY A 46 -1.65 17.25 16.41
C GLY A 46 -2.08 16.54 15.12
N PRO A 47 -1.11 16.23 14.25
CA PRO A 47 -1.39 15.49 13.04
C PRO A 47 -1.80 14.05 13.40
N VAL A 48 -2.96 13.61 12.90
CA VAL A 48 -3.37 12.20 12.97
C VAL A 48 -2.51 11.41 11.97
N LEU A 49 -1.25 11.21 12.34
CA LEU A 49 -0.35 10.34 11.61
C LEU A 49 -0.62 8.91 12.08
N THR A 50 -1.50 8.19 11.42
CA THR A 50 -1.49 6.74 11.52
C THR A 50 -0.21 6.27 10.87
N GLN A 51 0.80 5.96 11.68
CA GLN A 51 2.10 5.46 11.20
C GLN A 51 1.91 4.26 10.25
N GLU A 52 0.86 3.48 10.46
CA GLU A 52 0.50 2.34 9.61
C GLU A 52 0.19 2.76 8.17
N ILE A 53 -0.65 3.78 7.94
CA ILE A 53 -0.99 4.25 6.58
C ILE A 53 0.24 4.81 5.85
N LEU A 54 1.11 5.53 6.57
CA LEU A 54 2.34 6.05 5.99
C LEU A 54 3.33 4.94 5.64
N TRP A 55 3.39 3.88 6.43
CA TRP A 55 4.23 2.72 6.16
C TRP A 55 3.73 1.92 4.96
N GLU A 56 2.45 1.68 4.86
CA GLU A 56 1.84 0.97 3.73
C GLU A 56 2.07 1.74 2.43
N SER A 57 1.80 3.04 2.39
CA SER A 57 2.07 3.87 1.22
C SER A 57 3.56 3.91 0.83
N LYS A 58 4.47 3.99 1.80
CA LYS A 58 5.91 3.95 1.54
C LYS A 58 6.37 2.63 0.94
N ILE A 59 5.84 1.53 1.44
CA ILE A 59 6.18 0.19 0.95
C ILE A 59 5.70 0.01 -0.47
N GLU A 60 4.45 0.39 -0.78
CA GLU A 60 3.91 0.32 -2.12
C GLU A 60 4.75 1.12 -3.13
N VAL A 61 5.22 2.30 -2.74
CA VAL A 61 6.12 3.11 -3.57
C VAL A 61 7.49 2.44 -3.74
N GLU A 62 8.05 1.85 -2.68
CA GLU A 62 9.41 1.28 -2.70
C GLU A 62 9.48 -0.06 -3.44
N ILE A 63 8.52 -0.95 -3.23
CA ILE A 63 8.56 -2.32 -3.76
C ILE A 63 7.53 -2.60 -4.86
N GLY A 64 6.60 -1.67 -5.09
CA GLY A 64 5.56 -1.72 -6.11
C GLY A 64 4.26 -2.37 -5.62
N THR A 65 3.13 -1.79 -6.02
CA THR A 65 1.77 -2.25 -5.65
C THR A 65 1.50 -3.70 -6.06
N ASP A 66 1.95 -4.11 -7.24
CA ASP A 66 1.76 -5.47 -7.76
C ASP A 66 2.44 -6.50 -6.85
N PHE A 67 3.66 -6.19 -6.36
CA PHE A 67 4.39 -7.07 -5.44
C PHE A 67 3.69 -7.13 -4.08
N VAL A 68 3.23 -6.00 -3.56
CA VAL A 68 2.50 -5.93 -2.27
C VAL A 68 1.24 -6.76 -2.35
N SER A 69 0.42 -6.58 -3.40
CA SER A 69 -0.83 -7.33 -3.59
C SER A 69 -0.59 -8.84 -3.65
N TRP A 70 0.45 -9.27 -4.38
CA TRP A 70 0.82 -10.68 -4.43
C TRP A 70 1.25 -11.20 -3.05
N ALA A 71 2.09 -10.46 -2.35
CA ALA A 71 2.60 -10.85 -1.04
C ALA A 71 1.48 -10.91 0.02
N ASP A 72 0.53 -9.97 0.00
CA ASP A 72 -0.64 -9.99 0.88
C ASP A 72 -1.48 -11.25 0.66
N ILE A 73 -1.73 -11.65 -0.61
CA ILE A 73 -2.44 -12.89 -0.94
C ILE A 73 -1.65 -14.12 -0.47
N TYR A 74 -0.34 -14.16 -0.74
CA TYR A 74 0.51 -15.29 -0.35
C TYR A 74 0.54 -15.48 1.17
N PHE A 75 0.81 -14.42 1.93
CA PHE A 75 0.90 -14.48 3.38
C PHE A 75 -0.45 -14.48 4.12
N SER A 76 -1.57 -14.27 3.42
CA SER A 76 -2.92 -14.48 3.97
C SER A 76 -3.19 -15.95 4.28
N ASN A 77 -2.49 -16.87 3.64
CA ASN A 77 -2.63 -18.29 3.93
C ASN A 77 -1.67 -18.72 5.07
N PRO A 78 -2.20 -19.08 6.25
CA PRO A 78 -1.37 -19.46 7.39
C PRO A 78 -0.44 -20.65 7.13
N SER A 79 -0.78 -21.48 6.14
CA SER A 79 0.03 -22.66 5.79
C SER A 79 1.41 -22.30 5.24
N TYR A 80 1.59 -21.09 4.73
CA TYR A 80 2.87 -20.61 4.23
C TYR A 80 3.76 -19.96 5.30
N LEU A 81 3.17 -19.62 6.43
CA LEU A 81 3.91 -19.23 7.63
C LEU A 81 4.42 -20.51 8.32
N ASN A 82 5.66 -20.49 8.81
CA ASN A 82 6.36 -21.62 9.42
C ASN A 82 6.77 -22.77 8.46
N GLN A 83 6.76 -22.51 7.16
CA GLN A 83 7.32 -23.42 6.16
C GLN A 83 8.66 -22.90 5.61
N THR A 84 9.49 -23.85 5.22
CA THR A 84 10.73 -23.56 4.51
C THR A 84 10.50 -23.80 3.01
N ILE A 85 10.76 -22.79 2.20
CA ILE A 85 10.58 -22.86 0.75
C ILE A 85 11.85 -22.43 0.03
N SER A 86 12.21 -23.08 -1.09
CA SER A 86 13.35 -22.61 -1.88
C SER A 86 13.02 -21.27 -2.57
N ARG A 87 14.03 -20.39 -2.60
CA ARG A 87 13.96 -19.10 -3.31
C ARG A 87 13.44 -19.26 -4.73
N LYS A 88 13.96 -20.26 -5.46
CA LYS A 88 13.57 -20.54 -6.84
C LYS A 88 12.08 -20.84 -6.94
N LYS A 89 11.54 -21.72 -6.09
CA LYS A 89 10.13 -22.10 -6.09
C LYS A 89 9.23 -20.92 -5.75
N LEU A 90 9.61 -20.12 -4.76
CA LEU A 90 8.83 -18.94 -4.37
C LEU A 90 8.81 -17.89 -5.49
N TYR A 91 9.94 -17.67 -6.14
CA TYR A 91 10.04 -16.78 -7.29
C TYR A 91 9.21 -17.26 -8.50
N GLU A 92 9.19 -18.57 -8.75
CA GLU A 92 8.34 -19.16 -9.79
C GLU A 92 6.85 -19.00 -9.49
N LEU A 93 6.43 -19.09 -8.21
CA LEU A 93 5.05 -18.81 -7.80
C LEU A 93 4.68 -17.36 -8.07
N PHE A 94 5.54 -16.42 -7.69
CA PHE A 94 5.36 -15.01 -8.00
C PHE A 94 5.18 -14.75 -9.50
N LEU A 95 6.02 -15.34 -10.35
CA LEU A 95 5.93 -15.18 -11.79
C LEU A 95 4.68 -15.81 -12.42
N LYS A 96 4.12 -16.86 -11.82
CA LYS A 96 2.92 -17.54 -12.34
C LYS A 96 1.64 -16.75 -12.05
N GLU A 97 1.53 -16.13 -10.88
CA GLU A 97 0.34 -15.37 -10.50
C GLU A 97 0.27 -14.01 -11.18
N ASP A 98 1.42 -13.43 -11.52
CA ASP A 98 1.54 -12.12 -12.15
C ASP A 98 1.14 -12.11 -13.65
N GLY A 99 0.50 -13.12 -14.11
CA GLY A 99 -0.13 -13.51 -15.40
C GLY A 99 -0.12 -12.58 -16.61
N LYS A 100 0.15 -11.26 -16.54
CA LYS A 100 0.18 -10.34 -17.70
C LYS A 100 0.96 -9.02 -17.52
N ARG A 101 1.41 -8.64 -16.35
CA ARG A 101 2.11 -7.37 -16.10
C ARG A 101 3.52 -7.60 -15.56
N ARG A 102 4.32 -8.36 -16.28
CA ARG A 102 5.69 -8.63 -15.89
C ARG A 102 6.54 -7.38 -16.02
N THR A 103 6.63 -6.62 -14.96
CA THR A 103 7.87 -5.93 -14.69
C THR A 103 8.92 -7.02 -14.51
N CYS A 104 9.99 -7.01 -15.31
CA CYS A 104 11.09 -7.99 -15.21
C CYS A 104 11.81 -7.82 -13.88
N VAL A 105 11.20 -8.33 -12.80
CA VAL A 105 11.80 -8.32 -11.48
C VAL A 105 12.84 -9.43 -11.48
N SER A 106 14.13 -9.10 -11.39
CA SER A 106 15.16 -10.12 -11.26
C SER A 106 15.00 -10.89 -9.94
N SER A 107 15.49 -12.12 -9.90
CA SER A 107 15.45 -12.95 -8.68
C SER A 107 16.13 -12.26 -7.48
N THR A 108 17.12 -11.39 -7.70
CA THR A 108 17.77 -10.61 -6.66
C THR A 108 16.88 -9.49 -6.17
N ALA A 109 16.24 -8.76 -7.09
CA ALA A 109 15.27 -7.72 -6.74
C ALA A 109 14.04 -8.31 -6.01
N PHE A 110 13.59 -9.51 -6.41
CA PHE A 110 12.54 -10.24 -5.70
C PHE A 110 12.88 -10.49 -4.23
N LYS A 111 14.10 -11.00 -3.94
CA LYS A 111 14.56 -11.21 -2.56
C LYS A 111 14.57 -9.91 -1.76
N TYR A 112 15.05 -8.82 -2.35
CA TYR A 112 15.07 -7.51 -1.71
C TYR A 112 13.64 -7.02 -1.36
N LYS A 113 12.73 -7.09 -2.32
CA LYS A 113 11.33 -6.69 -2.12
C LYS A 113 10.66 -7.55 -1.04
N LEU A 114 10.91 -8.85 -1.05
CA LEU A 114 10.38 -9.78 -0.05
C LEU A 114 10.87 -9.46 1.36
N ALA A 115 12.16 -9.19 1.53
CA ALA A 115 12.74 -8.81 2.81
C ALA A 115 12.13 -7.50 3.34
N LYS A 116 11.95 -6.51 2.46
CA LYS A 116 11.30 -5.23 2.80
C LYS A 116 9.84 -5.42 3.23
N TYR A 117 9.08 -6.21 2.47
CA TYR A 117 7.70 -6.53 2.80
C TYR A 117 7.59 -7.23 4.16
N CYS A 118 8.39 -8.28 4.40
CA CYS A 118 8.38 -9.02 5.66
C CYS A 118 8.72 -8.11 6.85
N ASN A 119 9.72 -7.25 6.71
CA ASN A 119 10.08 -6.29 7.75
C ASN A 119 8.92 -5.35 8.09
N ALA A 120 8.21 -4.86 7.08
CA ALA A 120 7.08 -3.97 7.25
C ALA A 120 5.87 -4.61 7.92
N LYS A 121 5.56 -5.83 7.53
CA LYS A 121 4.42 -6.60 8.10
C LYS A 121 4.80 -7.36 9.39
N LYS A 122 5.99 -7.11 9.94
CA LYS A 122 6.51 -7.78 11.15
C LYS A 122 6.52 -9.31 11.03
N ILE A 123 6.86 -9.80 9.84
CA ILE A 123 7.07 -11.24 9.60
C ILE A 123 8.58 -11.50 9.74
N ALA A 124 8.95 -12.41 10.62
CA ALA A 124 10.35 -12.81 10.72
C ALA A 124 10.74 -13.58 9.46
N PHE A 125 11.76 -13.08 8.77
CA PHE A 125 12.28 -13.63 7.52
C PHE A 125 13.72 -14.07 7.71
N SER A 126 14.01 -15.33 7.47
CA SER A 126 15.38 -15.85 7.53
C SER A 126 15.74 -16.62 6.25
N THR A 127 17.03 -16.63 5.95
CA THR A 127 17.59 -17.32 4.77
C THR A 127 18.65 -18.31 5.21
N GLN A 128 18.59 -19.53 4.66
CA GLN A 128 19.57 -20.58 4.89
C GLN A 128 20.01 -21.14 3.56
N ILE A 129 21.25 -21.62 3.48
CA ILE A 129 21.77 -22.33 2.30
C ILE A 129 21.89 -23.81 2.66
N SER A 130 21.18 -24.67 1.94
CA SER A 130 21.26 -26.12 2.07
C SER A 130 21.48 -26.74 0.69
N ASN A 131 22.53 -27.54 0.58
CA ASN A 131 22.90 -28.22 -0.67
C ASN A 131 22.98 -27.27 -1.90
N GLY A 132 23.55 -26.07 -1.70
CA GLY A 132 23.66 -25.06 -2.76
C GLY A 132 22.34 -24.35 -3.11
N THR A 133 21.26 -24.66 -2.43
CA THR A 133 19.94 -24.05 -2.63
C THR A 133 19.65 -23.06 -1.50
N GLU A 134 19.29 -21.84 -1.87
CA GLU A 134 18.84 -20.83 -0.88
C GLU A 134 17.40 -21.12 -0.47
N LEU A 135 17.19 -21.29 0.83
CA LEU A 135 15.91 -21.56 1.45
C LEU A 135 15.45 -20.34 2.26
N PHE A 136 14.17 -20.04 2.15
CA PHE A 136 13.49 -18.98 2.91
C PHE A 136 12.57 -19.59 3.95
N SER A 137 12.59 -19.05 5.16
CA SER A 137 11.63 -19.39 6.20
C SER A 137 10.99 -18.15 6.76
N PHE A 138 9.69 -18.25 7.05
CA PHE A 138 8.85 -17.17 7.54
C PHE A 138 8.19 -17.60 8.84
N SER A 139 8.18 -16.71 9.83
CA SER A 139 7.42 -16.91 11.06
C SER A 139 6.75 -15.63 11.50
N LYS A 140 5.59 -15.75 12.13
CA LYS A 140 4.90 -14.59 12.69
C LYS A 140 5.63 -14.20 13.98
N VAL A 141 5.94 -12.90 14.12
CA VAL A 141 6.50 -12.33 15.35
C VAL A 141 5.39 -12.08 16.35
#